data_fa6d883e5d7824d8db520ef762edf161
#
_entry.id   fa6d883e5d7824d8db520ef762edf161
#
_cell.length_a   1.000
_cell.length_b   1.000
_cell.length_c   1.000
_cell.angle_alpha   90.00
_cell.angle_beta   90.00
_cell.angle_gamma   90.00
#
_symmetry.space_group_name_H-M   'P 1'
#
loop_
_entity.id
_entity.type
_entity.pdbx_description
1 polymer ?
#
loop_
_entity_poly.entity_id
_entity_poly.type
_entity_poly.pdbx_seq_one_letter_code
_entity_poly.pdbx_strand_id
1 'polypeptide(L)'
;MALYGIYGKHTTEACPWNNIQTAKLVLGLAESDLESTAKKYKINGVIGQYHSALEHTFLWVVEAEEPHLIQEFCVTTGIATFNELKIVPMITFLEGVIPGLKKIHSL
;
A
#
# COMPACT_ATOMS: atom_id res chain seq x y z
N MET A 1 12.80 -8.31 -6.62
CA MET A 1 12.00 -7.79 -5.53
C MET A 1 10.54 -8.14 -5.70
N ALA A 2 9.85 -8.28 -4.60
CA ALA A 2 8.45 -8.68 -4.65
C ALA A 2 7.52 -7.46 -4.68
N LEU A 3 6.36 -7.64 -5.28
CA LEU A 3 5.28 -6.67 -5.24
C LEU A 3 4.33 -7.00 -4.10
N TYR A 4 3.86 -5.95 -3.43
CA TYR A 4 2.83 -6.07 -2.41
C TYR A 4 1.77 -5.01 -2.62
N GLY A 5 0.52 -5.40 -2.40
CA GLY A 5 -0.59 -4.46 -2.28
C GLY A 5 -0.82 -4.15 -0.81
N ILE A 6 -0.85 -2.86 -0.47
CA ILE A 6 -1.27 -2.40 0.85
C ILE A 6 -2.72 -1.95 0.70
N TYR A 7 -3.64 -2.76 1.23
CA TYR A 7 -5.06 -2.45 1.20
C TYR A 7 -5.47 -1.86 2.52
N GLY A 8 -6.08 -0.70 2.49
CA GLY A 8 -6.59 -0.04 3.67
C GLY A 8 -8.08 0.18 3.60
N LYS A 9 -8.76 0.01 4.73
CA LYS A 9 -10.17 0.33 4.88
C LYS A 9 -10.38 1.12 6.16
N HIS A 10 -11.16 2.18 6.07
CA HIS A 10 -11.49 3.03 7.20
C HIS A 10 -13.00 3.32 7.23
N THR A 11 -13.47 3.83 8.36
CA THR A 11 -14.89 4.18 8.51
C THR A 11 -15.21 5.47 7.75
N THR A 12 -16.49 5.71 7.53
CA THR A 12 -16.96 6.97 6.92
C THR A 12 -16.48 8.18 7.73
N GLU A 13 -16.52 8.09 9.07
CA GLU A 13 -16.11 9.17 9.96
C GLU A 13 -14.60 9.42 9.93
N ALA A 14 -13.81 8.39 9.76
CA ALA A 14 -12.35 8.50 9.74
C ALA A 14 -11.80 8.82 8.35
N CYS A 15 -12.63 8.77 7.32
CA CYS A 15 -12.21 9.05 5.95
C CYS A 15 -11.62 10.46 5.84
N PRO A 16 -10.45 10.64 5.19
CA PRO A 16 -9.86 11.97 5.03
C PRO A 16 -10.80 13.02 4.43
N TRP A 17 -11.74 12.60 3.60
CA TRP A 17 -12.74 13.49 3.03
C TRP A 17 -13.74 14.02 4.05
N ASN A 18 -13.92 13.31 5.17
CA ASN A 18 -14.90 13.63 6.20
C ASN A 18 -14.30 14.01 7.54
N ASN A 19 -12.98 13.91 7.69
CA ASN A 19 -12.32 14.08 8.96
C ASN A 19 -11.05 14.92 8.80
N ILE A 20 -11.04 16.08 9.46
CA ILE A 20 -9.93 17.04 9.34
C ILE A 20 -8.62 16.48 9.92
N GLN A 21 -8.67 15.64 10.95
CA GLN A 21 -7.46 15.08 11.55
C GLN A 21 -6.79 14.09 10.62
N THR A 22 -7.56 13.18 10.02
CA THR A 22 -7.04 12.24 9.03
C THR A 22 -6.62 12.95 7.75
N ALA A 23 -7.33 14.00 7.33
CA ALA A 23 -6.93 14.83 6.20
C ALA A 23 -5.56 15.47 6.42
N LYS A 24 -5.32 16.02 7.60
CA LYS A 24 -4.02 16.62 7.95
C LYS A 24 -2.91 15.58 7.94
N LEU A 25 -3.17 14.37 8.42
CA LEU A 25 -2.20 13.28 8.40
C LEU A 25 -1.81 12.92 6.97
N VAL A 26 -2.80 12.71 6.12
CA VAL A 26 -2.58 12.35 4.71
C VAL A 26 -1.83 13.45 3.95
N LEU A 27 -2.24 14.71 4.14
CA LEU A 27 -1.55 15.84 3.52
C LEU A 27 -0.11 15.96 4.01
N GLY A 28 0.12 15.71 5.30
CA GLY A 28 1.47 15.70 5.87
C GLY A 28 2.35 14.62 5.25
N LEU A 29 1.79 13.45 4.97
CA LEU A 29 2.52 12.38 4.27
C LEU A 29 2.90 12.82 2.84
N ALA A 30 1.98 13.45 2.13
CA ALA A 30 2.23 13.92 0.76
C ALA A 30 3.30 15.02 0.71
N GLU A 31 3.38 15.85 1.74
CA GLU A 31 4.36 16.93 1.84
C GLU A 31 5.72 16.46 2.37
N SER A 32 5.76 15.27 2.99
CA SER A 32 7.00 14.70 3.51
C SER A 32 7.78 13.99 2.39
N ASP A 33 9.05 13.66 2.65
CA ASP A 33 9.81 12.80 1.77
C ASP A 33 9.44 11.33 2.03
N LEU A 34 8.27 10.94 1.53
CA LEU A 34 7.72 9.61 1.72
C LEU A 34 8.61 8.53 1.11
N GLU A 35 9.23 8.82 -0.03
CA GLU A 35 10.12 7.87 -0.71
C GLU A 35 11.34 7.56 0.15
N SER A 36 11.95 8.57 0.76
CA SER A 36 13.09 8.38 1.66
C SER A 36 12.69 7.58 2.89
N THR A 37 11.52 7.87 3.46
CA THR A 37 10.99 7.10 4.60
C THR A 37 10.76 5.64 4.21
N ALA A 38 10.16 5.41 3.04
CA ALA A 38 9.91 4.06 2.54
C ALA A 38 11.20 3.24 2.39
N LYS A 39 12.27 3.86 1.91
CA LYS A 39 13.57 3.19 1.74
C LYS A 39 14.15 2.69 3.06
N LYS A 40 13.90 3.38 4.17
CA LYS A 40 14.33 2.93 5.50
C LYS A 40 13.70 1.60 5.90
N TYR A 41 12.57 1.26 5.30
CA TYR A 41 11.85 0.01 5.52
C TYR A 41 12.01 -0.96 4.35
N LYS A 42 13.03 -0.74 3.52
CA LYS A 42 13.32 -1.56 2.34
C LYS A 42 12.17 -1.64 1.35
N ILE A 43 11.40 -0.57 1.27
CA ILE A 43 10.41 -0.37 0.22
C ILE A 43 11.11 0.44 -0.85
N ASN A 44 11.40 -0.21 -1.98
CA ASN A 44 12.26 0.35 -3.01
C ASN A 44 11.51 1.14 -4.08
N GLY A 45 10.21 0.99 -4.13
CA GLY A 45 9.39 1.76 -5.05
C GLY A 45 7.92 1.73 -4.68
N VAL A 46 7.27 2.85 -4.88
CA VAL A 46 5.81 2.97 -4.79
C VAL A 46 5.31 3.04 -6.22
N ILE A 47 4.69 1.96 -6.67
CA ILE A 47 4.26 1.79 -8.07
C ILE A 47 2.97 2.53 -8.34
N GLY A 48 2.04 2.52 -7.40
CA GLY A 48 0.77 3.20 -7.53
C GLY A 48 0.12 3.45 -6.18
N GLN A 49 -0.69 4.49 -6.14
CA GLN A 49 -1.43 4.90 -4.94
C GLN A 49 -2.82 5.32 -5.37
N TYR A 50 -3.83 4.61 -4.87
CA TYR A 50 -5.22 4.81 -5.28
C TYR A 50 -6.12 4.87 -4.06
N HIS A 51 -7.20 5.64 -4.15
CA HIS A 51 -8.18 5.81 -3.08
C HIS A 51 -9.60 5.78 -3.64
N SER A 52 -10.50 5.10 -2.95
CA SER A 52 -11.93 5.14 -3.26
C SER A 52 -12.68 5.89 -2.16
N ALA A 53 -13.21 7.05 -2.52
CA ALA A 53 -14.00 7.86 -1.59
C ALA A 53 -15.36 7.24 -1.27
N LEU A 54 -15.88 6.40 -2.16
CA LEU A 54 -17.18 5.73 -1.95
C LEU A 54 -17.08 4.53 -1.03
N GLU A 55 -16.02 3.72 -1.20
CA GLU A 55 -15.82 2.53 -0.38
C GLU A 55 -15.02 2.81 0.89
N HIS A 56 -14.39 3.97 1.00
CA HIS A 56 -13.48 4.33 2.10
C HIS A 56 -12.32 3.36 2.20
N THR A 57 -11.72 3.07 1.02
CA THR A 57 -10.58 2.17 0.88
C THR A 57 -9.46 2.85 0.13
N PHE A 58 -8.25 2.32 0.32
CA PHE A 58 -7.13 2.68 -0.54
C PHE A 58 -6.34 1.43 -0.94
N LEU A 59 -5.60 1.56 -2.01
CA LEU A 59 -4.65 0.54 -2.46
C LEU A 59 -3.36 1.24 -2.84
N TRP A 60 -2.27 0.84 -2.19
CA TRP A 60 -0.92 1.21 -2.62
C TRP A 60 -0.22 -0.06 -3.08
N VAL A 61 0.44 0.02 -4.23
CA VAL A 61 1.24 -1.07 -4.76
C VAL A 61 2.70 -0.68 -4.61
N VAL A 62 3.47 -1.53 -3.91
CA VAL A 62 4.87 -1.24 -3.62
C VAL A 62 5.78 -2.40 -4.01
N GLU A 63 7.03 -2.09 -4.33
CA GLU A 63 8.10 -3.08 -4.44
C GLU A 63 8.88 -3.07 -3.13
N ALA A 64 8.98 -4.23 -2.48
CA ALA A 64 9.64 -4.34 -1.20
C ALA A 64 10.29 -5.70 -1.00
N GLU A 65 11.20 -5.78 -0.04
CA GLU A 65 11.89 -7.03 0.28
C GLU A 65 11.13 -7.89 1.26
N GLU A 66 10.45 -7.26 2.24
CA GLU A 66 9.77 -7.98 3.32
C GLU A 66 8.44 -7.34 3.70
N PRO A 67 7.35 -8.14 3.81
CA PRO A 67 6.05 -7.62 4.22
C PRO A 67 6.04 -7.10 5.66
N HIS A 68 6.87 -7.67 6.53
CA HIS A 68 6.97 -7.24 7.92
C HIS A 68 7.45 -5.79 8.05
N LEU A 69 8.39 -5.39 7.21
CA LEU A 69 8.87 -4.00 7.18
C LEU A 69 7.82 -3.05 6.59
N ILE A 70 6.98 -3.53 5.69
CA ILE A 70 5.84 -2.76 5.19
C ILE A 70 4.88 -2.45 6.33
N GLN A 71 4.63 -3.43 7.21
CA GLN A 71 3.79 -3.22 8.39
C GLN A 71 4.37 -2.11 9.28
N GLU A 72 5.67 -2.16 9.56
CA GLU A 72 6.34 -1.13 10.35
C GLU A 72 6.24 0.25 9.71
N PHE A 73 6.39 0.31 8.40
CA PHE A 73 6.21 1.55 7.63
C PHE A 73 4.81 2.12 7.81
N CYS A 74 3.78 1.28 7.73
CA CYS A 74 2.39 1.71 7.91
C CYS A 74 2.13 2.24 9.32
N VAL A 75 2.74 1.63 10.33
CA VAL A 75 2.63 2.09 11.73
C VAL A 75 3.34 3.44 11.90
N THR A 76 4.57 3.54 11.42
CA THR A 76 5.40 4.74 11.57
C THR A 76 4.81 5.97 10.87
N THR A 77 4.24 5.76 9.67
CA THR A 77 3.63 6.86 8.91
C THR A 77 2.26 7.29 9.44
N GLY A 78 1.67 6.50 10.32
CA GLY A 78 0.35 6.78 10.86
C GLY A 78 -0.81 6.26 10.01
N ILE A 79 -0.53 5.65 8.87
CA ILE A 79 -1.58 5.06 8.02
C ILE A 79 -2.39 4.02 8.80
N ALA A 80 -1.73 3.26 9.67
CA ALA A 80 -2.37 2.24 10.49
C ALA A 80 -3.25 2.81 11.60
N THR A 81 -3.18 4.11 11.88
CA THR A 81 -3.98 4.71 12.97
C THR A 81 -5.45 4.84 12.61
N PHE A 82 -5.79 4.92 11.33
CA PHE A 82 -7.19 5.09 10.91
C PHE A 82 -7.65 4.08 9.86
N ASN A 83 -6.84 3.07 9.55
CA ASN A 83 -7.17 2.04 8.58
C ASN A 83 -7.00 0.65 9.16
N GLU A 84 -7.87 -0.26 8.76
CA GLU A 84 -7.60 -1.69 8.83
C GLU A 84 -6.78 -2.03 7.60
N LEU A 85 -5.62 -2.67 7.78
CA LEU A 85 -4.68 -2.89 6.71
C LEU A 85 -4.50 -4.38 6.38
N LYS A 86 -4.31 -4.65 5.08
CA LYS A 86 -3.88 -5.96 4.59
C LYS A 86 -2.67 -5.73 3.71
N ILE A 87 -1.63 -6.55 3.91
CA ILE A 87 -0.45 -6.56 3.06
C ILE A 87 -0.49 -7.85 2.26
N VAL A 88 -0.68 -7.74 0.95
CA VAL A 88 -0.97 -8.88 0.08
C VAL A 88 0.13 -9.03 -0.95
N PRO A 89 0.80 -10.22 -1.02
CA PRO A 89 1.75 -10.50 -2.08
C PRO A 89 1.05 -10.47 -3.43
N MET A 90 1.69 -9.86 -4.42
CA MET A 90 1.12 -9.71 -5.77
C MET A 90 2.17 -10.06 -6.81
N ILE A 91 1.70 -10.50 -7.97
CA ILE A 91 2.52 -10.66 -9.16
C ILE A 91 1.83 -9.98 -10.33
N THR A 92 2.62 -9.55 -11.32
CA THR A 92 2.05 -8.94 -12.52
C THR A 92 1.35 -9.99 -13.38
N PHE A 93 0.31 -9.57 -14.08
CA PHE A 93 -0.49 -10.51 -14.88
C PHE A 93 0.32 -11.08 -16.05
N LEU A 94 0.87 -10.20 -16.89
CA LEU A 94 1.55 -10.63 -18.11
C LEU A 94 2.92 -11.28 -17.86
N GLU A 95 3.66 -10.81 -16.86
CA GLU A 95 5.01 -11.30 -16.61
C GLU A 95 5.09 -12.36 -15.52
N GLY A 96 4.08 -12.43 -14.66
CA GLY A 96 4.04 -13.38 -13.54
C GLY A 96 2.99 -14.47 -13.70
N VAL A 97 1.72 -14.09 -13.83
CA VAL A 97 0.61 -15.07 -13.90
C VAL A 97 0.68 -15.90 -15.18
N ILE A 98 0.78 -15.25 -16.34
CA ILE A 98 0.74 -15.98 -17.62
C ILE A 98 1.90 -16.96 -17.79
N PRO A 99 3.16 -16.56 -17.59
CA PRO A 99 4.26 -17.53 -17.66
C PRO A 99 4.15 -18.63 -16.60
N GLY A 100 3.69 -18.29 -15.40
CA GLY A 100 3.50 -19.26 -14.34
C GLY A 100 2.49 -20.33 -14.67
N LEU A 101 1.36 -19.96 -15.27
CA LEU A 101 0.34 -20.90 -15.70
C LEU A 101 0.86 -21.83 -16.80
N LYS A 102 1.60 -21.27 -17.77
CA LYS A 102 2.21 -22.06 -18.83
C LYS A 102 3.19 -23.08 -18.29
N LYS A 103 4.02 -22.68 -17.33
CA LYS A 103 5.00 -23.55 -16.71
C LYS A 103 4.33 -24.68 -15.91
N ILE A 104 3.37 -24.34 -15.05
CA ILE A 104 2.72 -25.30 -14.16
C ILE A 104 1.94 -26.35 -14.94
N HIS A 105 1.31 -25.97 -16.05
CA HIS A 105 0.46 -26.84 -16.84
C HIS A 105 1.13 -27.37 -18.12
N SER A 106 2.40 -27.05 -18.34
CA SER A 106 3.17 -27.44 -19.52
C SER A 106 2.50 -27.01 -20.84
N LEU A 107 2.00 -25.78 -20.84
CA LEU A 107 1.29 -25.23 -22.02
C LEU A 107 2.15 -24.24 -22.82
#